data_ef73b114d82c1b524c936095ae973f3c
#
_entry.id   ef73b114d82c1b524c936095ae973f3c
#
_cell.length_a   1.000
_cell.length_b   1.000
_cell.length_c   1.000
_cell.angle_alpha   90.00
_cell.angle_beta   90.00
_cell.angle_gamma   90.00
#
_symmetry.space_group_name_H-M   'P 1'
#
loop_
_entity.id
_entity.type
_entity.pdbx_description
1 polymer ?
#
loop_
_entity_poly.entity_id
_entity_poly.type
_entity_poly.pdbx_seq_one_letter_code
_entity_poly.pdbx_strand_id
1 'polypeptide(L)'
;MIKKYDYLLVGAGLFSATFAYRATQAGKKCLVIDKRPHLGGNVYCENIEGINVHKYGAHIFHTSNKQVWEFVNSIVEFNRYTNSPVANYKGKLYNLPFNMNTFYQMWGVTTPEEALAKIEEQKAEAVAALRGREPRNLEEQALVLVGKDIFETLIKEYTEKQWGRKCVELPAFIIKRLPVRLVFDNNYFNDKYQGIPVGGYNKLIDGLLDGVECKTNVDFFQSEYRDGWREMADTLVYTGALDEYFGYQLGKLDWRTVSFKTHVEDKPNYQGNAVVNYTSHDVPYTRVIEHKHFEMFGQEVYDCPKTVISEEFSTEFKEGMEPYYPVNDERNNQLAEQYRRLAEKEENVIFGGRLGQYKYFDMAPIIEQVLQMNIG
;
A
#
# COMPACT_ATOMS: atom_id res chain seq x y z
N MET A 1 10.43 -39.89 8.44
CA MET A 1 10.44 -39.81 6.96
C MET A 1 11.20 -38.55 6.59
N ILE A 2 11.97 -38.54 5.50
CA ILE A 2 12.62 -37.33 5.01
C ILE A 2 11.51 -36.47 4.36
N LYS A 3 11.31 -35.29 4.86
CA LYS A 3 10.33 -34.36 4.30
C LYS A 3 10.80 -33.83 2.94
N LYS A 4 9.85 -33.50 2.07
CA LYS A 4 10.15 -33.06 0.69
C LYS A 4 10.69 -31.64 0.64
N TYR A 5 10.25 -30.76 1.57
CA TYR A 5 10.60 -29.36 1.64
C TYR A 5 11.10 -28.98 3.04
N ASP A 6 11.96 -27.98 3.11
CA ASP A 6 12.29 -27.29 4.36
C ASP A 6 11.17 -26.31 4.74
N TYR A 7 10.61 -25.63 3.74
CA TYR A 7 9.57 -24.62 3.94
C TYR A 7 8.37 -24.80 3.01
N LEU A 8 7.17 -24.76 3.57
CA LEU A 8 5.93 -24.51 2.85
C LEU A 8 5.50 -23.05 3.09
N LEU A 9 5.37 -22.28 2.02
CA LEU A 9 4.98 -20.88 2.10
C LEU A 9 3.56 -20.70 1.54
N VAL A 10 2.67 -20.14 2.35
CA VAL A 10 1.27 -19.87 2.00
C VAL A 10 1.09 -18.39 1.69
N GLY A 11 0.73 -18.11 0.44
CA GLY A 11 0.70 -16.79 -0.17
C GLY A 11 2.00 -16.48 -0.90
N ALA A 12 1.92 -15.97 -2.13
CA ALA A 12 3.04 -15.67 -3.00
C ALA A 12 3.36 -14.18 -3.11
N GLY A 13 3.07 -13.40 -2.05
CA GLY A 13 3.40 -11.98 -1.98
C GLY A 13 4.88 -11.72 -1.67
N LEU A 14 5.26 -10.44 -1.55
CA LEU A 14 6.65 -10.02 -1.34
C LEU A 14 7.32 -10.67 -0.14
N PHE A 15 6.60 -10.91 0.96
CA PHE A 15 7.17 -11.59 2.13
C PHE A 15 7.65 -12.99 1.76
N SER A 16 6.75 -13.81 1.23
CA SER A 16 7.06 -15.19 0.85
C SER A 16 8.08 -15.28 -0.27
N ALA A 17 7.97 -14.41 -1.28
CA ALA A 17 8.93 -14.39 -2.39
C ALA A 17 10.35 -14.05 -1.91
N THR A 18 10.50 -13.04 -1.06
CA THR A 18 11.80 -12.67 -0.46
C THR A 18 12.32 -13.78 0.47
N PHE A 19 11.42 -14.39 1.25
CA PHE A 19 11.78 -15.52 2.14
C PHE A 19 12.29 -16.71 1.34
N ALA A 20 11.55 -17.12 0.30
CA ALA A 20 11.91 -18.24 -0.55
C ALA A 20 13.25 -18.00 -1.26
N TYR A 21 13.49 -16.78 -1.76
CA TYR A 21 14.77 -16.38 -2.33
C TYR A 21 15.92 -16.61 -1.34
N ARG A 22 15.80 -16.10 -0.11
CA ARG A 22 16.84 -16.27 0.90
C ARG A 22 17.03 -17.73 1.34
N ALA A 23 15.93 -18.46 1.46
CA ALA A 23 15.97 -19.87 1.82
C ALA A 23 16.70 -20.70 0.73
N THR A 24 16.40 -20.46 -0.54
CA THR A 24 17.07 -21.12 -1.66
C THR A 24 18.57 -20.80 -1.73
N GLN A 25 18.95 -19.54 -1.47
CA GLN A 25 20.36 -19.14 -1.36
C GLN A 25 21.08 -19.89 -0.21
N ALA A 26 20.36 -20.27 0.85
CA ALA A 26 20.86 -21.11 1.94
C ALA A 26 20.77 -22.62 1.66
N GLY A 27 20.45 -23.03 0.43
CA GLY A 27 20.34 -24.43 0.02
C GLY A 27 19.07 -25.14 0.48
N LYS A 28 18.04 -24.40 0.91
CA LYS A 28 16.77 -24.95 1.38
C LYS A 28 15.78 -25.14 0.24
N LYS A 29 14.92 -26.13 0.37
CA LYS A 29 13.83 -26.40 -0.58
C LYS A 29 12.53 -25.78 -0.12
N CYS A 30 11.94 -24.98 -1.00
CA CYS A 30 10.68 -24.28 -0.75
C CYS A 30 9.58 -24.77 -1.69
N LEU A 31 8.35 -24.82 -1.17
CA LEU A 31 7.12 -24.85 -1.96
C LEU A 31 6.30 -23.61 -1.63
N VAL A 32 5.96 -22.83 -2.63
CA VAL A 32 5.06 -21.68 -2.51
C VAL A 32 3.70 -22.04 -3.07
N ILE A 33 2.63 -21.81 -2.31
CA ILE A 33 1.25 -21.97 -2.78
C ILE A 33 0.49 -20.66 -2.65
N ASP A 34 -0.38 -20.37 -3.61
CA ASP A 34 -1.27 -19.19 -3.57
C ASP A 34 -2.67 -19.56 -4.07
N LYS A 35 -3.70 -19.04 -3.39
CA LYS A 35 -5.10 -19.22 -3.80
C LYS A 35 -5.44 -18.50 -5.09
N ARG A 36 -4.72 -17.44 -5.46
CA ARG A 36 -4.90 -16.67 -6.68
C ARG A 36 -4.31 -17.41 -7.89
N PRO A 37 -4.75 -17.09 -9.12
CA PRO A 37 -4.22 -17.69 -10.35
C PRO A 37 -2.85 -17.13 -10.76
N HIS A 38 -2.25 -16.25 -9.97
CA HIS A 38 -0.97 -15.59 -10.22
C HIS A 38 -0.12 -15.48 -8.95
N LEU A 39 1.17 -15.30 -9.11
CA LEU A 39 2.13 -14.96 -8.05
C LEU A 39 2.17 -13.46 -7.81
N GLY A 40 2.90 -13.01 -6.78
CA GLY A 40 3.15 -11.60 -6.50
C GLY A 40 2.18 -10.94 -5.51
N GLY A 41 1.10 -11.63 -5.12
CA GLY A 41 0.15 -11.04 -4.19
C GLY A 41 -0.40 -9.70 -4.70
N ASN A 42 -0.39 -8.65 -3.87
CA ASN A 42 -0.94 -7.35 -4.26
C ASN A 42 -0.02 -6.54 -5.21
N VAL A 43 1.24 -6.92 -5.40
CA VAL A 43 2.12 -6.22 -6.37
C VAL A 43 2.00 -6.78 -7.78
N TYR A 44 1.18 -7.79 -8.01
CA TYR A 44 0.95 -8.37 -9.34
C TYR A 44 0.48 -7.32 -10.35
N CYS A 45 1.10 -7.33 -11.51
CA CYS A 45 0.74 -6.51 -12.67
C CYS A 45 0.11 -7.38 -13.76
N GLU A 46 -1.04 -6.93 -14.27
CA GLU A 46 -1.67 -7.52 -15.44
C GLU A 46 -1.23 -6.76 -16.71
N ASN A 47 -0.78 -7.46 -17.74
CA ASN A 47 -0.42 -6.79 -18.99
C ASN A 47 -1.67 -6.56 -19.84
N ILE A 48 -2.03 -5.28 -20.06
CA ILE A 48 -3.15 -4.87 -20.90
C ILE A 48 -2.63 -3.87 -21.93
N GLU A 49 -2.79 -4.15 -23.22
CA GLU A 49 -2.31 -3.31 -24.33
C GLU A 49 -0.80 -2.98 -24.24
N GLY A 50 0.02 -3.88 -23.70
CA GLY A 50 1.44 -3.67 -23.47
C GLY A 50 1.79 -2.83 -22.24
N ILE A 51 0.80 -2.45 -21.43
CA ILE A 51 0.97 -1.65 -20.22
C ILE A 51 0.88 -2.57 -19.00
N ASN A 52 1.83 -2.45 -18.08
CA ASN A 52 1.78 -3.14 -16.79
C ASN A 52 0.80 -2.46 -15.84
N VAL A 53 -0.40 -3.02 -15.74
CA VAL A 53 -1.48 -2.52 -14.89
C VAL A 53 -1.32 -3.06 -13.48
N HIS A 54 -1.14 -2.19 -12.51
CA HIS A 54 -1.10 -2.55 -11.08
C HIS A 54 -2.49 -2.98 -10.64
N LYS A 55 -2.76 -4.29 -10.69
CA LYS A 55 -4.11 -4.86 -10.55
C LYS A 55 -4.77 -4.55 -9.20
N TYR A 56 -3.98 -4.41 -8.16
CA TYR A 56 -4.44 -4.21 -6.78
C TYR A 56 -4.12 -2.80 -6.25
N GLY A 57 -4.02 -1.82 -7.14
CA GLY A 57 -3.74 -0.42 -6.81
C GLY A 57 -2.30 0.00 -7.05
N ALA A 58 -2.07 1.31 -7.05
CA ALA A 58 -0.75 1.86 -7.29
C ALA A 58 0.25 1.40 -6.23
N HIS A 59 1.30 0.72 -6.67
CA HIS A 59 2.41 0.31 -5.83
C HIS A 59 3.67 1.03 -6.31
N ILE A 60 4.23 1.90 -5.47
CA ILE A 60 5.47 2.61 -5.73
C ILE A 60 6.48 2.17 -4.67
N PHE A 61 7.60 1.61 -5.11
CA PHE A 61 8.66 1.21 -4.19
C PHE A 61 9.43 2.43 -3.72
N HIS A 62 9.60 2.57 -2.41
CA HIS A 62 10.38 3.65 -1.81
C HIS A 62 11.05 3.18 -0.51
N THR A 63 12.24 3.68 -0.23
CA THR A 63 12.98 3.37 0.99
C THR A 63 14.13 4.35 1.22
N SER A 64 14.50 4.58 2.47
CA SER A 64 15.76 5.21 2.83
C SER A 64 16.85 4.18 3.22
N ASN A 65 16.47 2.90 3.30
CA ASN A 65 17.40 1.82 3.59
C ASN A 65 18.15 1.41 2.32
N LYS A 66 19.44 1.77 2.27
CA LYS A 66 20.33 1.47 1.13
C LYS A 66 20.45 -0.03 0.87
N GLN A 67 20.50 -0.86 1.90
CA GLN A 67 20.65 -2.31 1.78
C GLN A 67 19.42 -2.94 1.09
N VAL A 68 18.21 -2.48 1.47
CA VAL A 68 16.97 -2.93 0.82
C VAL A 68 16.93 -2.48 -0.64
N TRP A 69 17.34 -1.23 -0.93
CA TRP A 69 17.40 -0.70 -2.29
C TRP A 69 18.38 -1.48 -3.18
N GLU A 70 19.59 -1.75 -2.68
CA GLU A 70 20.60 -2.53 -3.38
C GLU A 70 20.14 -3.97 -3.61
N PHE A 71 19.45 -4.57 -2.61
CA PHE A 71 18.90 -5.90 -2.73
C PHE A 71 17.88 -6.00 -3.87
N VAL A 72 16.86 -5.14 -3.93
CA VAL A 72 15.84 -5.22 -4.99
C VAL A 72 16.42 -4.91 -6.37
N ASN A 73 17.39 -4.01 -6.46
CA ASN A 73 18.11 -3.71 -7.71
C ASN A 73 19.08 -4.82 -8.14
N SER A 74 19.49 -5.71 -7.24
CA SER A 74 20.25 -6.91 -7.63
C SER A 74 19.37 -7.98 -8.30
N ILE A 75 18.06 -7.91 -8.12
CA ILE A 75 17.09 -8.84 -8.73
C ILE A 75 16.57 -8.26 -10.06
N VAL A 76 16.15 -6.99 -10.07
CA VAL A 76 15.63 -6.28 -11.24
C VAL A 76 16.00 -4.80 -11.14
N GLU A 77 16.32 -4.17 -12.25
CA GLU A 77 16.58 -2.73 -12.31
C GLU A 77 15.30 -1.94 -12.00
N PHE A 78 15.43 -0.88 -11.21
CA PHE A 78 14.34 0.08 -10.94
C PHE A 78 14.53 1.35 -11.77
N ASN A 79 13.44 1.85 -12.32
CA ASN A 79 13.44 3.08 -13.11
C ASN A 79 13.50 4.35 -12.23
N ARG A 80 13.45 5.51 -12.88
CA ARG A 80 13.53 6.83 -12.22
C ARG A 80 12.17 7.39 -11.78
N TYR A 81 11.12 6.59 -11.69
CA TYR A 81 9.80 7.11 -11.33
C TYR A 81 9.84 7.81 -9.98
N THR A 82 9.34 9.04 -9.97
CA THR A 82 9.17 9.85 -8.77
C THR A 82 7.68 10.08 -8.52
N ASN A 83 7.18 9.66 -7.37
CA ASN A 83 5.77 9.78 -7.04
C ASN A 83 5.40 11.25 -6.77
N SER A 84 4.63 11.84 -7.66
CA SER A 84 4.18 13.24 -7.59
C SER A 84 2.68 13.31 -7.87
N PRO A 85 1.83 12.83 -6.95
CA PRO A 85 0.39 12.81 -7.15
C PRO A 85 -0.19 14.23 -7.20
N VAL A 86 -1.30 14.37 -7.90
CA VAL A 86 -2.06 15.61 -8.02
C VAL A 86 -3.44 15.40 -7.40
N ALA A 87 -3.96 16.39 -6.71
CA ALA A 87 -5.34 16.42 -6.24
C ALA A 87 -6.22 17.22 -7.21
N ASN A 88 -7.38 16.65 -7.54
CA ASN A 88 -8.45 17.33 -8.28
C ASN A 88 -9.61 17.63 -7.31
N TYR A 89 -9.85 18.89 -7.04
CA TYR A 89 -11.02 19.36 -6.30
C TYR A 89 -11.91 20.18 -7.23
N LYS A 90 -13.01 19.58 -7.67
CA LYS A 90 -14.02 20.23 -8.54
C LYS A 90 -13.42 20.88 -9.81
N GLY A 91 -12.47 20.16 -10.44
CA GLY A 91 -11.78 20.61 -11.65
C GLY A 91 -10.56 21.51 -11.40
N LYS A 92 -10.29 21.93 -10.18
CA LYS A 92 -9.07 22.67 -9.83
C LYS A 92 -8.00 21.70 -9.33
N LEU A 93 -6.79 21.83 -9.89
CA LEU A 93 -5.68 20.95 -9.58
C LEU A 93 -4.74 21.53 -8.53
N TYR A 94 -4.25 20.66 -7.64
CA TYR A 94 -3.28 21.00 -6.61
C TYR A 94 -2.19 19.94 -6.53
N ASN A 95 -0.94 20.36 -6.38
CA ASN A 95 0.16 19.44 -6.15
C ASN A 95 0.11 18.84 -4.73
N LEU A 96 0.56 17.61 -4.61
CA LEU A 96 0.75 16.91 -3.35
C LEU A 96 2.21 16.43 -3.24
N PRO A 97 2.75 16.27 -2.00
CA PRO A 97 2.16 16.64 -0.70
C PRO A 97 2.01 18.16 -0.57
N PHE A 98 1.43 18.64 0.55
CA PHE A 98 1.24 20.09 0.77
C PHE A 98 2.59 20.80 0.80
N ASN A 99 2.88 21.55 -0.26
CA ASN A 99 4.15 22.22 -0.49
C ASN A 99 3.93 23.62 -1.10
N MET A 100 4.99 24.35 -1.38
CA MET A 100 4.89 25.69 -1.94
C MET A 100 4.09 25.76 -3.26
N ASN A 101 4.10 24.70 -4.11
CA ASN A 101 3.24 24.67 -5.30
C ASN A 101 1.76 24.59 -4.90
N THR A 102 1.41 23.80 -3.88
CA THR A 102 0.04 23.70 -3.36
C THR A 102 -0.44 25.06 -2.83
N PHE A 103 0.41 25.74 -2.06
CA PHE A 103 0.08 27.04 -1.46
C PHE A 103 -0.02 28.16 -2.49
N TYR A 104 0.85 28.15 -3.51
CA TYR A 104 0.71 29.02 -4.66
C TYR A 104 -0.60 28.79 -5.42
N GLN A 105 -0.94 27.54 -5.70
CA GLN A 105 -2.20 27.19 -6.39
C GLN A 105 -3.44 27.55 -5.57
N MET A 106 -3.37 27.49 -4.26
CA MET A 106 -4.50 27.76 -3.36
C MET A 106 -4.64 29.26 -3.05
N TRP A 107 -3.54 29.94 -2.74
CA TRP A 107 -3.54 31.30 -2.18
C TRP A 107 -2.75 32.33 -3.00
N GLY A 108 -1.98 31.89 -4.01
CA GLY A 108 -1.13 32.79 -4.80
C GLY A 108 0.14 33.27 -4.08
N VAL A 109 0.47 32.69 -2.92
CA VAL A 109 1.67 33.01 -2.15
C VAL A 109 2.93 32.50 -2.86
N THR A 110 4.02 33.26 -2.79
CA THR A 110 5.25 32.97 -3.53
C THR A 110 6.47 32.72 -2.62
N THR A 111 6.37 33.08 -1.36
CA THR A 111 7.44 32.89 -0.39
C THR A 111 7.05 31.99 0.77
N PRO A 112 8.00 31.29 1.41
CA PRO A 112 7.74 30.47 2.61
C PRO A 112 7.10 31.29 3.75
N GLU A 113 7.51 32.55 3.90
CA GLU A 113 6.99 33.44 4.95
C GLU A 113 5.50 33.77 4.73
N GLU A 114 5.10 34.10 3.48
CA GLU A 114 3.70 34.32 3.11
C GLU A 114 2.85 33.06 3.31
N ALA A 115 3.38 31.90 2.90
CA ALA A 115 2.70 30.62 3.06
C ALA A 115 2.48 30.28 4.55
N LEU A 116 3.50 30.45 5.38
CA LEU A 116 3.40 30.22 6.82
C LEU A 116 2.39 31.17 7.47
N ALA A 117 2.46 32.47 7.15
CA ALA A 117 1.51 33.47 7.66
C ALA A 117 0.06 33.09 7.29
N LYS A 118 -0.16 32.63 6.06
CA LYS A 118 -1.48 32.19 5.61
C LYS A 118 -1.98 30.94 6.33
N ILE A 119 -1.10 29.96 6.54
CA ILE A 119 -1.43 28.75 7.32
C ILE A 119 -1.82 29.12 8.75
N GLU A 120 -1.04 29.99 9.42
CA GLU A 120 -1.33 30.40 10.79
C GLU A 120 -2.65 31.21 10.87
N GLU A 121 -2.93 32.08 9.90
CA GLU A 121 -4.23 32.77 9.78
C GLU A 121 -5.38 31.75 9.71
N GLN A 122 -5.25 30.75 8.84
CA GLN A 122 -6.27 29.73 8.61
C GLN A 122 -6.50 28.81 9.82
N LYS A 123 -5.49 28.61 10.66
CA LYS A 123 -5.55 27.78 11.88
C LYS A 123 -6.12 28.53 13.09
N ALA A 124 -6.03 29.84 13.12
CA ALA A 124 -6.24 30.65 14.31
C ALA A 124 -7.60 30.39 15.01
N GLU A 125 -8.69 30.30 14.25
CA GLU A 125 -10.02 30.03 14.78
C GLU A 125 -10.10 28.64 15.45
N ALA A 126 -9.56 27.61 14.77
CA ALA A 126 -9.56 26.23 15.28
C ALA A 126 -8.70 26.10 16.55
N VAL A 127 -7.53 26.71 16.56
CA VAL A 127 -6.65 26.73 17.74
C VAL A 127 -7.34 27.42 18.93
N ALA A 128 -7.97 28.57 18.69
CA ALA A 128 -8.73 29.29 19.72
C ALA A 128 -9.91 28.47 20.25
N ALA A 129 -10.62 27.74 19.38
CA ALA A 129 -11.75 26.89 19.76
C ALA A 129 -11.36 25.72 20.67
N LEU A 130 -10.14 25.22 20.57
CA LEU A 130 -9.63 24.17 21.45
C LEU A 130 -9.46 24.63 22.92
N ARG A 131 -9.25 25.92 23.15
CA ARG A 131 -9.01 26.47 24.53
C ARG A 131 -7.91 25.71 25.30
N GLY A 132 -6.86 25.29 24.60
CA GLY A 132 -5.71 24.57 25.17
C GLY A 132 -5.93 23.07 25.36
N ARG A 133 -7.05 22.48 24.98
CA ARG A 133 -7.25 21.04 24.97
C ARG A 133 -6.70 20.39 23.70
N GLU A 134 -6.46 19.10 23.75
CA GLU A 134 -6.11 18.30 22.57
C GLU A 134 -7.31 18.11 21.62
N PRO A 135 -7.06 17.99 20.30
CA PRO A 135 -8.07 17.60 19.32
C PRO A 135 -8.73 16.26 19.64
N ARG A 136 -10.05 16.17 19.54
CA ARG A 136 -10.83 14.96 19.85
C ARG A 136 -11.07 14.07 18.65
N ASN A 137 -11.06 14.64 17.47
CA ASN A 137 -11.37 13.93 16.21
C ASN A 137 -10.49 14.44 15.08
N LEU A 138 -10.59 13.78 13.92
CA LEU A 138 -9.80 14.07 12.74
C LEU A 138 -10.02 15.49 12.21
N GLU A 139 -11.24 16.01 12.23
CA GLU A 139 -11.55 17.37 11.78
C GLU A 139 -10.81 18.41 12.61
N GLU A 140 -10.96 18.37 13.94
CA GLU A 140 -10.24 19.27 14.83
C GLU A 140 -8.71 19.17 14.64
N GLN A 141 -8.20 17.95 14.48
CA GLN A 141 -6.77 17.71 14.27
C GLN A 141 -6.28 18.32 12.93
N ALA A 142 -7.03 18.14 11.85
CA ALA A 142 -6.69 18.70 10.55
C ALA A 142 -6.68 20.22 10.56
N LEU A 143 -7.74 20.82 11.11
CA LEU A 143 -7.89 22.27 11.18
C LEU A 143 -6.74 22.96 11.95
N VAL A 144 -6.25 22.35 13.03
CA VAL A 144 -5.10 22.91 13.78
C VAL A 144 -3.75 22.60 13.13
N LEU A 145 -3.65 21.61 12.25
CA LEU A 145 -2.42 21.31 11.53
C LEU A 145 -2.24 22.16 10.27
N VAL A 146 -3.27 22.29 9.45
CA VAL A 146 -3.15 22.85 8.08
C VAL A 146 -4.13 23.97 7.79
N GLY A 147 -5.11 24.24 8.67
CA GLY A 147 -6.11 25.26 8.49
C GLY A 147 -7.30 24.85 7.63
N LYS A 148 -8.26 25.77 7.51
CA LYS A 148 -9.58 25.51 6.93
C LYS A 148 -9.54 25.21 5.44
N ASP A 149 -8.84 26.03 4.65
CA ASP A 149 -8.87 25.89 3.19
C ASP A 149 -8.27 24.55 2.73
N ILE A 150 -7.14 24.13 3.30
CA ILE A 150 -6.51 22.82 2.99
C ILE A 150 -7.41 21.68 3.46
N PHE A 151 -7.97 21.80 4.68
CA PHE A 151 -8.88 20.79 5.21
C PHE A 151 -10.10 20.59 4.32
N GLU A 152 -10.84 21.65 4.00
CA GLU A 152 -12.08 21.56 3.23
C GLU A 152 -11.84 21.12 1.77
N THR A 153 -10.71 21.55 1.17
CA THR A 153 -10.42 21.29 -0.25
C THR A 153 -9.75 19.95 -0.47
N LEU A 154 -8.80 19.55 0.37
CA LEU A 154 -7.90 18.44 0.07
C LEU A 154 -8.02 17.25 1.03
N ILE A 155 -8.65 17.43 2.20
CA ILE A 155 -8.66 16.37 3.24
C ILE A 155 -10.07 15.86 3.50
N LYS A 156 -11.01 16.73 3.78
CA LYS A 156 -12.32 16.39 4.34
C LYS A 156 -13.06 15.32 3.54
N GLU A 157 -13.52 15.70 2.36
CA GLU A 157 -14.36 14.81 1.54
C GLU A 157 -13.59 13.60 1.02
N TYR A 158 -12.27 13.73 0.77
CA TYR A 158 -11.39 12.61 0.43
C TYR A 158 -11.33 11.57 1.55
N THR A 159 -11.09 12.03 2.77
CA THR A 159 -11.04 11.16 3.96
C THR A 159 -12.39 10.52 4.24
N GLU A 160 -13.47 11.27 4.11
CA GLU A 160 -14.83 10.74 4.29
C GLU A 160 -15.16 9.65 3.26
N LYS A 161 -14.76 9.81 1.98
CA LYS A 161 -14.88 8.74 0.97
C LYS A 161 -14.04 7.52 1.34
N GLN A 162 -12.80 7.77 1.80
CA GLN A 162 -11.87 6.69 2.12
C GLN A 162 -12.34 5.86 3.32
N TRP A 163 -12.93 6.50 4.33
CA TRP A 163 -13.35 5.84 5.57
C TRP A 163 -14.84 5.53 5.63
N GLY A 164 -15.66 6.10 4.74
CA GLY A 164 -17.12 5.93 4.75
C GLY A 164 -17.80 6.58 5.96
N ARG A 165 -17.12 7.49 6.67
CA ARG A 165 -17.55 8.15 7.91
C ARG A 165 -17.17 9.63 7.88
N LYS A 166 -17.90 10.45 8.63
CA LYS A 166 -17.58 11.88 8.76
C LYS A 166 -16.30 12.11 9.53
N CYS A 167 -15.53 13.14 9.17
CA CYS A 167 -14.26 13.47 9.84
C CYS A 167 -14.42 13.70 11.35
N VAL A 168 -15.56 14.22 11.80
CA VAL A 168 -15.89 14.41 13.23
C VAL A 168 -16.06 13.09 14.00
N GLU A 169 -16.30 11.97 13.31
CA GLU A 169 -16.47 10.63 13.89
C GLU A 169 -15.18 9.83 13.87
N LEU A 170 -14.16 10.31 13.18
CA LEU A 170 -12.88 9.64 13.02
C LEU A 170 -11.89 10.09 14.09
N PRO A 171 -11.06 9.17 14.64
CA PRO A 171 -10.06 9.53 15.65
C PRO A 171 -8.99 10.50 15.11
N ALA A 172 -8.55 11.44 15.95
CA ALA A 172 -7.53 12.42 15.61
C ALA A 172 -6.19 11.80 15.16
N PHE A 173 -5.84 10.61 15.66
CA PHE A 173 -4.56 9.97 15.35
C PHE A 173 -4.41 9.54 13.88
N ILE A 174 -5.51 9.42 13.12
CA ILE A 174 -5.48 9.06 11.68
C ILE A 174 -4.62 10.06 10.89
N ILE A 175 -4.68 11.35 11.25
CA ILE A 175 -3.87 12.42 10.65
C ILE A 175 -2.96 13.10 11.69
N LYS A 176 -2.36 12.32 12.55
CA LYS A 176 -1.50 12.85 13.61
C LYS A 176 -0.40 13.78 13.09
N ARG A 177 0.08 13.56 11.87
CA ARG A 177 1.06 14.39 11.19
C ARG A 177 0.67 14.55 9.72
N LEU A 178 0.51 15.79 9.29
CA LEU A 178 0.41 16.14 7.87
C LEU A 178 1.69 16.90 7.51
N PRO A 179 2.51 16.40 6.59
CA PRO A 179 3.72 17.10 6.20
C PRO A 179 3.35 18.39 5.46
N VAL A 180 3.73 19.52 6.02
CA VAL A 180 3.70 20.83 5.38
C VAL A 180 5.14 21.17 5.01
N ARG A 181 5.40 21.38 3.72
CA ARG A 181 6.74 21.67 3.20
C ARG A 181 6.79 23.10 2.66
N LEU A 182 7.65 23.91 3.24
CA LEU A 182 7.86 25.29 2.78
C LEU A 182 8.97 25.36 1.69
N VAL A 183 8.91 24.38 0.77
CA VAL A 183 9.81 24.26 -0.40
C VAL A 183 8.99 23.84 -1.61
N PHE A 184 9.48 24.14 -2.82
CA PHE A 184 8.84 23.69 -4.07
C PHE A 184 9.31 22.26 -4.38
N ASP A 185 8.69 21.27 -3.73
CA ASP A 185 9.02 19.86 -3.90
C ASP A 185 7.73 19.01 -3.98
N ASN A 186 7.47 18.47 -5.16
CA ASN A 186 6.32 17.60 -5.43
C ASN A 186 6.60 16.12 -5.20
N ASN A 187 7.82 15.75 -4.81
CA ASN A 187 8.10 14.36 -4.45
C ASN A 187 7.31 13.97 -3.20
N TYR A 188 6.40 13.01 -3.34
CA TYR A 188 5.52 12.61 -2.24
C TYR A 188 6.26 11.99 -1.06
N PHE A 189 7.29 11.18 -1.35
CA PHE A 189 8.07 10.51 -0.33
C PHE A 189 9.27 11.34 0.15
N ASN A 190 9.66 11.16 1.40
CA ASN A 190 10.90 11.70 1.95
C ASN A 190 12.07 10.72 1.84
N ASP A 191 11.83 9.53 1.29
CA ASP A 191 12.83 8.49 1.15
C ASP A 191 13.89 8.84 0.09
N LYS A 192 15.10 8.33 0.31
CA LYS A 192 16.26 8.57 -0.57
C LYS A 192 16.12 7.88 -1.92
N TYR A 193 15.42 6.75 -1.95
CA TYR A 193 15.29 5.89 -3.12
C TYR A 193 13.81 5.63 -3.40
N GLN A 194 13.44 5.67 -4.66
CA GLN A 194 12.11 5.27 -5.13
C GLN A 194 12.17 4.90 -6.61
N GLY A 195 11.23 4.11 -7.08
CA GLY A 195 11.12 3.71 -8.48
C GLY A 195 10.13 2.57 -8.66
N ILE A 196 10.00 2.16 -9.91
CA ILE A 196 9.20 1.01 -10.34
C ILE A 196 10.15 0.02 -11.02
N PRO A 197 10.01 -1.31 -10.79
CA PRO A 197 10.81 -2.30 -11.50
C PRO A 197 10.62 -2.18 -13.02
N VAL A 198 11.69 -2.15 -13.77
CA VAL A 198 11.64 -2.11 -15.25
C VAL A 198 10.98 -3.39 -15.77
N GLY A 199 9.86 -3.24 -16.47
CA GLY A 199 9.02 -4.33 -16.95
C GLY A 199 8.01 -4.84 -15.91
N GLY A 200 7.76 -4.05 -14.87
CA GLY A 200 6.73 -4.28 -13.85
C GLY A 200 7.16 -5.17 -12.69
N TYR A 201 6.33 -5.18 -11.64
CA TYR A 201 6.61 -5.96 -10.41
C TYR A 201 6.67 -7.47 -10.63
N ASN A 202 6.04 -8.00 -11.68
CA ASN A 202 6.12 -9.43 -11.97
C ASN A 202 7.58 -9.85 -12.20
N LYS A 203 8.42 -8.99 -12.80
CA LYS A 203 9.86 -9.26 -12.97
C LYS A 203 10.61 -9.41 -11.66
N LEU A 204 10.26 -8.59 -10.67
CA LEU A 204 10.84 -8.72 -9.33
C LEU A 204 10.43 -10.05 -8.68
N ILE A 205 9.15 -10.42 -8.79
CA ILE A 205 8.63 -11.67 -8.23
C ILE A 205 9.23 -12.88 -8.94
N ASP A 206 9.31 -12.86 -10.27
CA ASP A 206 9.93 -13.92 -11.07
C ASP A 206 11.40 -14.13 -10.66
N GLY A 207 12.15 -13.03 -10.47
CA GLY A 207 13.53 -13.13 -10.02
C GLY A 207 13.70 -13.63 -8.58
N LEU A 208 12.77 -13.25 -7.68
CA LEU A 208 12.78 -13.75 -6.29
C LEU A 208 12.38 -15.22 -6.19
N LEU A 209 11.53 -15.71 -7.08
CA LEU A 209 11.04 -17.09 -7.08
C LEU A 209 11.71 -17.97 -8.14
N ASP A 210 12.80 -17.52 -8.75
CA ASP A 210 13.53 -18.32 -9.73
C ASP A 210 14.01 -19.63 -9.12
N GLY A 211 13.67 -20.75 -9.78
CA GLY A 211 13.98 -22.10 -9.31
C GLY A 211 13.15 -22.59 -8.13
N VAL A 212 12.17 -21.83 -7.64
CA VAL A 212 11.26 -22.23 -6.55
C VAL A 212 10.02 -22.93 -7.10
N GLU A 213 9.66 -24.09 -6.53
CA GLU A 213 8.38 -24.75 -6.88
C GLU A 213 7.20 -23.89 -6.40
N CYS A 214 6.36 -23.44 -7.34
CA CYS A 214 5.19 -22.61 -7.06
C CYS A 214 3.92 -23.24 -7.61
N LYS A 215 2.81 -23.15 -6.85
CA LYS A 215 1.48 -23.61 -7.26
C LYS A 215 0.45 -22.51 -7.03
N THR A 216 -0.23 -22.13 -8.08
CA THR A 216 -1.36 -21.16 -8.04
C THR A 216 -2.69 -21.91 -8.01
N ASN A 217 -3.80 -21.18 -7.72
CA ASN A 217 -5.14 -21.77 -7.55
C ASN A 217 -5.19 -22.85 -6.45
N VAL A 218 -4.38 -22.70 -5.41
CA VAL A 218 -4.33 -23.62 -4.27
C VAL A 218 -4.71 -22.86 -3.00
N ASP A 219 -5.93 -23.07 -2.53
CA ASP A 219 -6.37 -22.57 -1.25
C ASP A 219 -5.84 -23.48 -0.13
N PHE A 220 -5.07 -22.91 0.81
CA PHE A 220 -4.47 -23.66 1.90
C PHE A 220 -5.52 -24.40 2.75
N PHE A 221 -6.65 -23.76 3.05
CA PHE A 221 -7.69 -24.35 3.90
C PHE A 221 -8.57 -25.38 3.20
N GLN A 222 -8.62 -25.36 1.85
CA GLN A 222 -9.43 -26.27 1.03
C GLN A 222 -8.59 -27.35 0.35
N SER A 223 -7.31 -27.46 0.72
CA SER A 223 -6.36 -28.39 0.12
C SER A 223 -5.76 -29.34 1.14
N GLU A 224 -5.09 -30.38 0.66
CA GLU A 224 -4.33 -31.33 1.45
C GLU A 224 -3.23 -30.68 2.32
N TYR A 225 -2.82 -29.46 1.98
CA TYR A 225 -1.74 -28.76 2.68
C TYR A 225 -2.13 -28.35 4.09
N ARG A 226 -3.39 -28.04 4.38
CA ARG A 226 -3.83 -27.61 5.72
C ARG A 226 -3.51 -28.64 6.79
N ASP A 227 -3.83 -29.88 6.53
CA ASP A 227 -3.68 -30.98 7.49
C ASP A 227 -2.34 -31.72 7.33
N GLY A 228 -1.82 -31.79 6.11
CA GLY A 228 -0.63 -32.57 5.76
C GLY A 228 0.69 -31.80 5.74
N TRP A 229 0.74 -30.50 5.98
CA TRP A 229 1.97 -29.72 5.81
C TRP A 229 3.12 -30.21 6.69
N ARG A 230 2.81 -30.68 7.91
CA ARG A 230 3.84 -31.17 8.86
C ARG A 230 4.55 -32.46 8.38
N GLU A 231 3.93 -33.18 7.46
CA GLU A 231 4.53 -34.36 6.84
C GLU A 231 5.40 -34.00 5.62
N MET A 232 5.12 -32.82 5.00
CA MET A 232 5.74 -32.37 3.76
C MET A 232 6.87 -31.36 3.97
N ALA A 233 6.76 -30.47 4.97
CA ALA A 233 7.70 -29.40 5.23
C ALA A 233 8.10 -29.34 6.72
N ASP A 234 9.31 -28.83 6.99
CA ASP A 234 9.78 -28.64 8.37
C ASP A 234 9.13 -27.41 9.01
N THR A 235 8.91 -26.37 8.24
CA THR A 235 8.35 -25.11 8.71
C THR A 235 7.29 -24.58 7.74
N LEU A 236 6.21 -24.08 8.29
CA LEU A 236 5.16 -23.35 7.58
C LEU A 236 5.43 -21.84 7.68
N VAL A 237 5.47 -21.15 6.55
CA VAL A 237 5.46 -19.68 6.49
C VAL A 237 4.07 -19.24 6.02
N TYR A 238 3.28 -18.69 6.93
CA TYR A 238 1.89 -18.34 6.64
C TYR A 238 1.73 -16.83 6.51
N THR A 239 1.25 -16.38 5.34
CA THR A 239 1.01 -14.96 5.06
C THR A 239 -0.47 -14.62 4.78
N GLY A 240 -1.38 -15.56 5.01
CA GLY A 240 -2.83 -15.34 5.00
C GLY A 240 -3.32 -14.59 6.24
N ALA A 241 -4.64 -14.41 6.38
CA ALA A 241 -5.21 -13.68 7.52
C ALA A 241 -4.97 -14.42 8.84
N LEU A 242 -4.53 -13.68 9.86
CA LEU A 242 -4.13 -14.23 11.16
C LEU A 242 -5.28 -14.94 11.86
N ASP A 243 -6.46 -14.34 11.89
CA ASP A 243 -7.67 -14.89 12.49
C ASP A 243 -8.22 -16.10 11.74
N GLU A 244 -8.07 -16.14 10.42
CA GLU A 244 -8.46 -17.27 9.56
C GLU A 244 -7.65 -18.53 9.87
N TYR A 245 -6.34 -18.37 10.13
CA TYR A 245 -5.48 -19.49 10.52
C TYR A 245 -6.01 -20.23 11.74
N PHE A 246 -6.54 -19.48 12.72
CA PHE A 246 -7.14 -20.01 13.95
C PHE A 246 -8.64 -20.27 13.85
N GLY A 247 -9.21 -20.32 12.65
CA GLY A 247 -10.63 -20.60 12.42
C GLY A 247 -11.57 -19.58 13.07
N TYR A 248 -11.11 -18.34 13.23
CA TYR A 248 -11.86 -17.23 13.83
C TYR A 248 -12.34 -17.48 15.27
N GLN A 249 -11.68 -18.36 16.03
CA GLN A 249 -12.11 -18.82 17.36
C GLN A 249 -12.24 -17.70 18.40
N LEU A 250 -11.57 -16.56 18.23
CA LEU A 250 -11.68 -15.38 19.10
C LEU A 250 -12.55 -14.27 18.49
N GLY A 251 -13.07 -14.49 17.26
CA GLY A 251 -13.82 -13.52 16.48
C GLY A 251 -13.03 -13.03 15.26
N LYS A 252 -13.72 -12.35 14.32
CA LYS A 252 -13.12 -11.83 13.10
C LYS A 252 -12.45 -10.47 13.35
N LEU A 253 -11.27 -10.29 12.76
CA LEU A 253 -10.58 -9.01 12.63
C LEU A 253 -11.18 -8.20 11.48
N ASP A 254 -11.34 -6.91 11.67
CA ASP A 254 -11.94 -6.03 10.68
C ASP A 254 -10.88 -5.50 9.69
N TRP A 255 -11.29 -5.36 8.44
CA TRP A 255 -10.45 -4.88 7.34
C TRP A 255 -11.13 -3.75 6.58
N ARG A 256 -10.34 -2.91 5.95
CA ARG A 256 -10.78 -2.05 4.85
C ARG A 256 -10.34 -2.67 3.55
N THR A 257 -11.10 -2.43 2.51
CA THR A 257 -10.77 -2.90 1.16
C THR A 257 -10.93 -1.80 0.12
N VAL A 258 -10.37 -2.03 -1.05
CA VAL A 258 -10.53 -1.21 -2.23
C VAL A 258 -10.99 -2.07 -3.41
N SER A 259 -11.74 -1.47 -4.30
CA SER A 259 -12.09 -2.08 -5.58
C SER A 259 -11.69 -1.15 -6.73
N PHE A 260 -11.51 -1.72 -7.90
CA PHE A 260 -11.05 -1.00 -9.08
C PHE A 260 -11.99 -1.21 -10.24
N LYS A 261 -12.26 -0.14 -10.99
CA LYS A 261 -12.83 -0.22 -12.34
C LYS A 261 -11.73 0.13 -13.33
N THR A 262 -11.23 -0.89 -14.00
CA THR A 262 -10.14 -0.75 -14.96
C THR A 262 -10.69 -0.80 -16.38
N HIS A 263 -10.26 0.13 -17.22
CA HIS A 263 -10.64 0.17 -18.64
C HIS A 263 -9.55 0.79 -19.50
N VAL A 264 -9.60 0.44 -20.78
CA VAL A 264 -8.71 0.95 -21.82
C VAL A 264 -9.32 2.22 -22.39
N GLU A 265 -8.50 3.26 -22.52
CA GLU A 265 -8.84 4.51 -23.19
C GLU A 265 -8.13 4.57 -24.56
N ASP A 266 -8.90 4.91 -25.59
CA ASP A 266 -8.37 5.05 -26.97
C ASP A 266 -7.74 6.44 -27.19
N LYS A 267 -6.75 6.72 -26.38
CA LYS A 267 -5.91 7.93 -26.44
C LYS A 267 -4.56 7.66 -25.76
N PRO A 268 -3.48 8.35 -26.18
CA PRO A 268 -2.16 8.08 -25.63
C PRO A 268 -1.95 8.60 -24.21
N ASN A 269 -2.74 9.58 -23.77
CA ASN A 269 -2.58 10.21 -22.45
C ASN A 269 -3.96 10.67 -21.95
N TYR A 270 -4.34 10.22 -20.75
CA TYR A 270 -5.66 10.50 -20.18
C TYR A 270 -5.63 11.71 -19.24
N GLN A 271 -4.75 11.69 -18.25
CA GLN A 271 -4.68 12.71 -17.20
C GLN A 271 -3.29 13.34 -17.02
N GLY A 272 -2.27 12.83 -17.72
CA GLY A 272 -0.92 13.38 -17.70
C GLY A 272 -0.12 13.08 -16.43
N ASN A 273 -0.60 12.19 -15.58
CA ASN A 273 0.09 11.78 -14.34
C ASN A 273 -0.35 10.37 -13.95
N ALA A 274 0.52 9.62 -13.29
CA ALA A 274 0.21 8.28 -12.83
C ALA A 274 -0.95 8.26 -11.83
N VAL A 275 -1.03 9.21 -10.91
CA VAL A 275 -2.05 9.24 -9.84
C VAL A 275 -2.67 10.64 -9.70
N VAL A 276 -3.98 10.70 -9.85
CA VAL A 276 -4.78 11.88 -9.54
C VAL A 276 -5.79 11.52 -8.45
N ASN A 277 -5.71 12.20 -7.31
CA ASN A 277 -6.65 12.05 -6.20
C ASN A 277 -7.85 12.97 -6.41
N TYR A 278 -9.05 12.46 -6.33
CA TYR A 278 -10.29 13.22 -6.43
C TYR A 278 -10.80 13.50 -5.03
N THR A 279 -10.66 14.75 -4.59
CA THR A 279 -10.86 15.11 -3.19
C THR A 279 -12.29 15.61 -2.87
N SER A 280 -13.18 15.76 -3.87
CA SER A 280 -14.58 16.12 -3.65
C SER A 280 -15.52 14.91 -3.71
N HIS A 281 -16.73 15.04 -3.13
CA HIS A 281 -17.81 14.04 -3.25
C HIS A 281 -18.49 14.02 -4.62
N ASP A 282 -18.13 14.90 -5.56
CA ASP A 282 -18.74 14.97 -6.90
C ASP A 282 -18.54 13.66 -7.67
N VAL A 283 -17.50 12.89 -7.34
CA VAL A 283 -17.24 11.56 -7.88
C VAL A 283 -17.07 10.56 -6.75
N PRO A 284 -17.48 9.30 -6.94
CA PRO A 284 -17.46 8.29 -5.88
C PRO A 284 -16.08 7.64 -5.67
N TYR A 285 -15.19 7.70 -6.65
CA TYR A 285 -13.84 7.16 -6.53
C TYR A 285 -12.90 8.13 -5.78
N THR A 286 -11.89 7.58 -5.13
CA THR A 286 -10.90 8.36 -4.38
C THR A 286 -9.75 8.82 -5.27
N ARG A 287 -9.39 8.01 -6.29
CA ARG A 287 -8.33 8.36 -7.24
C ARG A 287 -8.50 7.65 -8.57
N VAL A 288 -7.85 8.20 -9.58
CA VAL A 288 -7.66 7.57 -10.88
C VAL A 288 -6.16 7.30 -11.06
N ILE A 289 -5.85 6.08 -11.47
CA ILE A 289 -4.48 5.63 -11.76
C ILE A 289 -4.37 5.47 -13.26
N GLU A 290 -3.44 6.17 -13.90
CA GLU A 290 -3.08 5.97 -15.31
C GLU A 290 -1.75 5.21 -15.36
N HIS A 291 -1.84 3.91 -15.59
CA HIS A 291 -0.76 2.96 -15.30
C HIS A 291 0.51 3.15 -16.12
N LYS A 292 0.39 3.59 -17.38
CA LYS A 292 1.58 3.75 -18.23
C LYS A 292 2.62 4.72 -17.69
N HIS A 293 2.20 5.75 -16.95
CA HIS A 293 3.09 6.76 -16.38
C HIS A 293 4.02 6.23 -15.28
N PHE A 294 3.85 5.00 -14.82
CA PHE A 294 4.81 4.36 -13.92
C PHE A 294 6.10 3.96 -14.64
N GLU A 295 6.03 3.64 -15.94
CA GLU A 295 7.17 3.09 -16.69
C GLU A 295 7.50 3.87 -17.96
N MET A 296 6.57 4.65 -18.52
CA MET A 296 6.76 5.43 -19.75
C MET A 296 6.97 6.90 -19.44
N PHE A 297 7.97 7.51 -20.07
CA PHE A 297 8.37 8.89 -19.82
C PHE A 297 8.49 9.68 -21.13
N GLY A 298 8.07 10.96 -21.10
CA GLY A 298 8.22 11.85 -22.23
C GLY A 298 7.52 11.34 -23.49
N GLN A 299 8.26 11.12 -24.57
CA GLN A 299 7.71 10.70 -25.87
C GLN A 299 7.12 9.29 -25.83
N GLU A 300 7.65 8.38 -24.98
CA GLU A 300 7.16 7.00 -24.87
C GLU A 300 5.68 6.93 -24.51
N VAL A 301 5.18 7.91 -23.75
CA VAL A 301 3.75 8.03 -23.40
C VAL A 301 2.89 8.15 -24.66
N TYR A 302 3.36 8.90 -25.64
CA TYR A 302 2.65 9.19 -26.90
C TYR A 302 2.89 8.12 -27.97
N ASP A 303 4.01 7.41 -27.92
CA ASP A 303 4.30 6.29 -28.82
C ASP A 303 3.38 5.08 -28.55
N CYS A 304 2.86 4.97 -27.35
CA CYS A 304 1.81 4.01 -26.97
C CYS A 304 0.43 4.66 -27.21
N PRO A 305 -0.32 4.28 -28.26
CA PRO A 305 -1.52 5.02 -28.69
C PRO A 305 -2.72 4.91 -27.75
N LYS A 306 -2.71 3.90 -26.86
CA LYS A 306 -3.75 3.68 -25.86
C LYS A 306 -3.22 3.87 -24.46
N THR A 307 -4.10 4.07 -23.49
CA THR A 307 -3.75 4.05 -22.07
C THR A 307 -4.73 3.21 -21.28
N VAL A 308 -4.33 2.78 -20.08
CA VAL A 308 -5.18 2.02 -19.16
C VAL A 308 -5.32 2.81 -17.88
N ILE A 309 -6.56 3.03 -17.47
CA ILE A 309 -6.86 3.71 -16.21
C ILE A 309 -7.61 2.80 -15.26
N SER A 310 -7.43 3.02 -13.97
CA SER A 310 -8.20 2.38 -12.90
C SER A 310 -8.79 3.44 -11.98
N GLU A 311 -10.11 3.46 -11.85
CA GLU A 311 -10.80 4.21 -10.80
C GLU A 311 -10.80 3.39 -9.52
N GLU A 312 -10.28 3.95 -8.42
CA GLU A 312 -10.21 3.29 -7.12
C GLU A 312 -11.34 3.71 -6.20
N PHE A 313 -12.04 2.73 -5.66
CA PHE A 313 -13.15 2.92 -4.71
C PHE A 313 -12.77 2.30 -3.37
N SER A 314 -12.77 3.10 -2.31
CA SER A 314 -12.62 2.60 -0.94
C SER A 314 -13.97 2.12 -0.40
N THR A 315 -13.99 0.95 0.23
CA THR A 315 -15.20 0.36 0.77
C THR A 315 -14.93 -0.46 2.02
N GLU A 316 -15.98 -0.78 2.76
CA GLU A 316 -15.90 -1.75 3.85
C GLU A 316 -15.65 -3.15 3.31
N PHE A 317 -14.81 -3.89 4.02
CA PHE A 317 -14.55 -5.28 3.70
C PHE A 317 -15.81 -6.13 3.95
N LYS A 318 -16.13 -6.98 2.99
CA LYS A 318 -17.15 -8.03 3.10
C LYS A 318 -16.53 -9.37 2.76
N GLU A 319 -17.11 -10.44 3.26
CA GLU A 319 -16.68 -11.80 2.96
C GLU A 319 -16.63 -12.04 1.44
N GLY A 320 -15.54 -12.63 0.97
CA GLY A 320 -15.26 -12.80 -0.47
C GLY A 320 -14.49 -11.66 -1.13
N MET A 321 -14.26 -10.54 -0.43
CA MET A 321 -13.37 -9.47 -0.89
C MET A 321 -11.94 -9.70 -0.43
N GLU A 322 -10.99 -9.01 -1.06
CA GLU A 322 -9.59 -9.01 -0.62
C GLU A 322 -9.40 -8.02 0.55
N PRO A 323 -8.77 -8.43 1.66
CA PRO A 323 -8.43 -7.52 2.75
C PRO A 323 -7.19 -6.71 2.38
N TYR A 324 -7.28 -5.37 2.51
CA TYR A 324 -6.16 -4.48 2.16
C TYR A 324 -5.50 -3.84 3.39
N TYR A 325 -6.31 -3.25 4.27
CA TYR A 325 -5.82 -2.46 5.39
C TYR A 325 -6.46 -2.92 6.68
N PRO A 326 -5.66 -3.23 7.73
CA PRO A 326 -6.21 -3.55 9.05
C PRO A 326 -6.89 -2.32 9.65
N VAL A 327 -8.01 -2.54 10.34
CA VAL A 327 -8.69 -1.50 11.11
C VAL A 327 -8.00 -1.39 12.47
N ASN A 328 -7.26 -0.30 12.70
CA ASN A 328 -6.48 -0.06 13.90
C ASN A 328 -7.29 0.69 14.98
N ASP A 329 -8.42 0.12 15.40
CA ASP A 329 -9.15 0.57 16.57
C ASP A 329 -8.79 -0.26 17.82
N GLU A 330 -9.28 0.16 18.97
CA GLU A 330 -8.96 -0.49 20.26
C GLU A 330 -9.41 -1.97 20.27
N ARG A 331 -10.63 -2.25 19.79
CA ARG A 331 -11.17 -3.62 19.72
C ARG A 331 -10.29 -4.54 18.88
N ASN A 332 -9.98 -4.10 17.65
CA ASN A 332 -9.19 -4.90 16.72
C ASN A 332 -7.74 -5.07 17.19
N ASN A 333 -7.15 -4.04 17.80
CA ASN A 333 -5.80 -4.13 18.33
C ASN A 333 -5.73 -5.13 19.51
N GLN A 334 -6.71 -5.13 20.42
CA GLN A 334 -6.81 -6.10 21.52
C GLN A 334 -7.04 -7.53 20.99
N LEU A 335 -7.92 -7.70 20.02
CA LEU A 335 -8.18 -8.99 19.38
C LEU A 335 -6.96 -9.54 18.65
N ALA A 336 -6.28 -8.69 17.87
CA ALA A 336 -5.05 -9.06 17.18
C ALA A 336 -3.95 -9.50 18.15
N GLU A 337 -3.83 -8.84 19.30
CA GLU A 337 -2.86 -9.22 20.32
C GLU A 337 -3.16 -10.60 20.91
N GLN A 338 -4.43 -10.94 21.10
CA GLN A 338 -4.82 -12.27 21.55
C GLN A 338 -4.45 -13.34 20.51
N TYR A 339 -4.67 -13.08 19.21
CA TYR A 339 -4.24 -13.98 18.14
C TYR A 339 -2.73 -14.11 18.06
N ARG A 340 -1.95 -13.04 18.26
CA ARG A 340 -0.48 -13.11 18.28
C ARG A 340 0.02 -14.03 19.39
N ARG A 341 -0.61 -13.99 20.59
CA ARG A 341 -0.29 -14.92 21.69
C ARG A 341 -0.62 -16.38 21.37
N LEU A 342 -1.60 -16.64 20.51
CA LEU A 342 -1.84 -17.98 19.97
C LEU A 342 -0.76 -18.35 18.97
N ALA A 343 -0.41 -17.44 18.08
CA ALA A 343 0.63 -17.64 17.06
C ALA A 343 2.01 -17.93 17.68
N GLU A 344 2.36 -17.33 18.80
CA GLU A 344 3.61 -17.60 19.54
C GLU A 344 3.71 -19.04 20.08
N LYS A 345 2.58 -19.74 20.18
CA LYS A 345 2.51 -21.15 20.65
C LYS A 345 2.56 -22.15 19.50
N GLU A 346 2.44 -21.69 18.26
CA GLU A 346 2.50 -22.56 17.09
C GLU A 346 3.95 -22.96 16.81
N GLU A 347 4.25 -24.25 16.96
CA GLU A 347 5.57 -24.81 16.69
C GLU A 347 5.82 -24.90 15.17
N ASN A 348 6.97 -24.41 14.73
CA ASN A 348 7.40 -24.43 13.34
C ASN A 348 6.47 -23.68 12.38
N VAL A 349 5.82 -22.60 12.84
CA VAL A 349 5.02 -21.71 12.01
C VAL A 349 5.54 -20.28 12.14
N ILE A 350 5.80 -19.67 11.00
CA ILE A 350 6.19 -18.27 10.88
C ILE A 350 5.01 -17.48 10.31
N PHE A 351 4.46 -16.55 11.05
CA PHE A 351 3.43 -15.64 10.57
C PHE A 351 4.10 -14.40 9.98
N GLY A 352 3.88 -14.13 8.70
CA GLY A 352 4.52 -13.05 7.98
C GLY A 352 3.57 -12.21 7.13
N GLY A 353 4.07 -11.05 6.69
CA GLY A 353 3.32 -10.16 5.84
C GLY A 353 2.18 -9.41 6.53
N ARG A 354 1.49 -8.58 5.75
CA ARG A 354 0.43 -7.68 6.25
C ARG A 354 -0.72 -8.43 6.92
N LEU A 355 -1.20 -9.50 6.29
CA LEU A 355 -2.36 -10.26 6.79
C LEU A 355 -1.98 -11.15 7.96
N GLY A 356 -0.86 -11.88 7.86
CA GLY A 356 -0.41 -12.82 8.90
C GLY A 356 0.05 -12.13 10.20
N GLN A 357 0.38 -10.86 10.14
CA GLN A 357 0.75 -10.06 11.31
C GLN A 357 -0.35 -9.08 11.75
N TYR A 358 -1.42 -8.94 10.97
CA TYR A 358 -2.46 -7.92 11.16
C TYR A 358 -1.82 -6.54 11.37
N LYS A 359 -0.97 -6.13 10.43
CA LYS A 359 -0.23 -4.86 10.51
C LYS A 359 -0.06 -4.25 9.13
N TYR A 360 -0.22 -2.93 9.04
CA TYR A 360 0.10 -2.23 7.81
C TYR A 360 1.61 -2.21 7.58
N PHE A 361 2.01 -2.58 6.37
CA PHE A 361 3.39 -2.47 5.89
C PHE A 361 3.42 -1.97 4.46
N ASP A 362 4.33 -1.06 4.19
CA ASP A 362 4.79 -0.79 2.84
C ASP A 362 5.73 -1.91 2.33
N MET A 363 6.06 -1.90 1.04
CA MET A 363 6.85 -2.98 0.42
C MET A 363 8.25 -3.12 1.01
N ALA A 364 8.96 -2.00 1.19
CA ALA A 364 10.34 -2.04 1.67
C ALA A 364 10.46 -2.59 3.10
N PRO A 365 9.63 -2.19 4.09
CA PRO A 365 9.64 -2.81 5.42
C PRO A 365 9.36 -4.32 5.43
N ILE A 366 8.54 -4.82 4.50
CA ILE A 366 8.31 -6.27 4.36
C ILE A 366 9.60 -6.98 3.95
N ILE A 367 10.28 -6.46 2.94
CA ILE A 367 11.55 -7.02 2.47
C ILE A 367 12.61 -6.92 3.57
N GLU A 368 12.73 -5.76 4.21
CA GLU A 368 13.66 -5.54 5.31
C GLU A 368 13.48 -6.53 6.45
N GLN A 369 12.23 -6.78 6.87
CA GLN A 369 11.91 -7.77 7.89
C GLN A 369 12.47 -9.15 7.51
N VAL A 370 12.25 -9.59 6.28
CA VAL A 370 12.74 -10.89 5.82
C VAL A 370 14.27 -10.92 5.72
N LEU A 371 14.91 -9.81 5.27
CA LEU A 371 16.37 -9.73 5.21
C LEU A 371 17.04 -9.84 6.59
N GLN A 372 16.35 -9.46 7.65
CA GLN A 372 16.84 -9.56 9.03
C GLN A 372 16.56 -10.91 9.70
N MET A 373 15.70 -11.77 9.11
CA MET A 373 15.39 -13.09 9.67
C MET A 373 16.58 -14.04 9.56
N ASN A 374 16.72 -14.90 10.55
CA ASN A 374 17.64 -16.05 10.45
C ASN A 374 16.93 -17.17 9.66
N ILE A 375 17.36 -17.38 8.43
CA ILE A 375 16.85 -18.41 7.52
C ILE A 375 18.04 -19.33 7.22
N GLY A 376 18.16 -20.39 8.02
CA GLY A 376 19.29 -21.29 7.91
C GLY A 376 18.93 -22.71 8.21
#